data_aa9078b16b3f469d7ba331a8e97f2576
#
_entry.id   aa9078b16b3f469d7ba331a8e97f2576
#
_cell.length_a   1.000
_cell.length_b   1.000
_cell.length_c   1.000
_cell.angle_alpha   90.00
_cell.angle_beta   90.00
_cell.angle_gamma   90.00
#
_symmetry.space_group_name_H-M   'P 1'
#
loop_
_entity.id
_entity.type
_entity.pdbx_description
1 polymer ?
#
loop_
_entity_poly.entity_id
_entity_poly.type
_entity_poly.pdbx_seq_one_letter_code
_entity_poly.pdbx_strand_id
1 'polypeptide(L)'
;MSGEVLAVSRSPTHTFSKPNHTSIRLLAGLGVEGDAHMGQTVKHRSRVAADPSQPNLRQVHLIHAELHDELRLAGFSVMAGDMGENITTRGIDLLGLPTGTRLYIGASAVVEVTGLRNPCDQLDQFQSGLKAAVLGRDAQGNLIRKAGVMGIVLASGEVQAGDVIDIELPQPPYRSLERV
;
A
#
# COMPACT_ATOMS: atom_id res chain seq x y z
N MET A 1 -9.63 3.85 16.93
CA MET A 1 -9.85 4.11 15.50
C MET A 1 -9.64 2.81 14.76
N SER A 2 -10.59 2.40 13.96
CA SER A 2 -10.51 1.13 13.24
C SER A 2 -11.09 1.26 11.83
N GLY A 3 -10.71 0.33 10.97
CA GLY A 3 -11.24 0.17 9.63
C GLY A 3 -11.34 -1.31 9.29
N GLU A 4 -11.49 -1.60 8.02
CA GLU A 4 -11.61 -2.98 7.56
C GLU A 4 -10.82 -3.24 6.28
N VAL A 5 -10.50 -4.50 6.06
CA VAL A 5 -9.96 -5.01 4.80
C VAL A 5 -11.13 -5.24 3.85
N LEU A 6 -11.10 -4.59 2.68
CA LEU A 6 -12.10 -4.78 1.65
C LEU A 6 -11.72 -5.89 0.67
N ALA A 7 -10.44 -5.98 0.32
CA ALA A 7 -9.92 -7.00 -0.59
C ALA A 7 -8.42 -7.21 -0.36
N VAL A 8 -7.94 -8.39 -0.76
CA VAL A 8 -6.52 -8.76 -0.73
C VAL A 8 -6.08 -9.29 -2.09
N SER A 9 -4.84 -8.94 -2.49
CA SER A 9 -4.32 -9.22 -3.82
C SER A 9 -2.82 -9.51 -3.76
N ARG A 10 -2.35 -10.41 -4.63
CA ARG A 10 -0.93 -10.69 -4.79
C ARG A 10 -0.63 -11.19 -6.20
N SER A 11 0.62 -11.04 -6.64
CA SER A 11 1.10 -11.58 -7.91
C SER A 11 2.51 -12.14 -7.72
N PRO A 12 2.80 -13.36 -8.22
CA PRO A 12 4.14 -13.95 -8.13
C PRO A 12 5.16 -13.29 -9.05
N THR A 13 4.72 -12.46 -9.98
CA THR A 13 5.56 -11.78 -10.97
C THR A 13 5.39 -10.27 -10.85
N HIS A 14 6.34 -9.50 -11.42
CA HIS A 14 6.31 -8.04 -11.44
C HIS A 14 5.28 -7.52 -12.45
N THR A 15 4.00 -7.84 -12.22
CA THR A 15 2.86 -7.29 -12.95
C THR A 15 2.39 -5.99 -12.27
N PHE A 16 1.84 -5.08 -13.06
CA PHE A 16 1.29 -3.84 -12.49
C PHE A 16 0.07 -4.15 -11.61
N SER A 17 -0.94 -4.81 -12.18
CA SER A 17 -2.14 -5.23 -11.46
C SER A 17 -1.93 -6.58 -10.80
N LYS A 18 -2.60 -6.78 -9.66
CA LYS A 18 -2.54 -8.03 -8.90
C LYS A 18 -3.94 -8.62 -8.77
N PRO A 19 -4.11 -9.93 -9.06
CA PRO A 19 -5.42 -10.57 -8.89
C PRO A 19 -5.82 -10.65 -7.42
N ASN A 20 -7.12 -10.54 -7.18
CA ASN A 20 -7.69 -10.72 -5.83
C ASN A 20 -7.63 -12.19 -5.42
N HIS A 21 -7.42 -12.41 -4.13
CA HIS A 21 -7.41 -13.72 -3.50
C HIS A 21 -8.42 -13.76 -2.36
N THR A 22 -8.80 -14.97 -1.92
CA THR A 22 -9.63 -15.17 -0.73
C THR A 22 -8.90 -14.72 0.52
N SER A 23 -7.60 -15.02 0.61
CA SER A 23 -6.72 -14.57 1.67
C SER A 23 -5.29 -14.43 1.15
N ILE A 24 -4.49 -13.64 1.85
CA ILE A 24 -3.05 -13.56 1.66
C ILE A 24 -2.38 -13.82 3.01
N ARG A 25 -1.15 -14.33 2.97
CA ARG A 25 -0.37 -14.53 4.18
C ARG A 25 0.76 -13.50 4.25
N LEU A 26 0.81 -12.76 5.35
CA LEU A 26 1.89 -11.84 5.64
C LEU A 26 2.97 -12.58 6.42
N LEU A 27 4.24 -12.38 6.05
CA LEU A 27 5.40 -12.98 6.69
C LEU A 27 6.26 -11.88 7.32
N ALA A 28 6.52 -11.99 8.62
CA ALA A 28 7.32 -11.01 9.36
C ALA A 28 8.70 -10.81 8.71
N GLY A 29 9.05 -9.54 8.46
CA GLY A 29 10.32 -9.16 7.85
C GLY A 29 10.44 -9.40 6.35
N LEU A 30 9.42 -9.96 5.70
CA LEU A 30 9.45 -10.33 4.28
C LEU A 30 8.37 -9.64 3.44
N GLY A 31 7.12 -9.67 3.88
CA GLY A 31 5.98 -9.12 3.15
C GLY A 31 4.90 -10.15 2.88
N VAL A 32 4.32 -10.13 1.69
CA VAL A 32 3.24 -11.02 1.27
C VAL A 32 3.82 -12.30 0.67
N GLU A 33 3.49 -13.45 1.26
CA GLU A 33 3.92 -14.76 0.75
C GLU A 33 3.45 -14.97 -0.69
N GLY A 34 4.38 -15.32 -1.56
CA GLY A 34 4.10 -15.55 -2.98
C GLY A 34 3.94 -14.27 -3.82
N ASP A 35 4.18 -13.09 -3.26
CA ASP A 35 4.20 -11.84 -4.01
C ASP A 35 5.62 -11.52 -4.51
N ALA A 36 5.71 -10.88 -5.68
CA ALA A 36 6.99 -10.53 -6.32
C ALA A 36 7.83 -9.55 -5.49
N HIS A 37 7.20 -8.76 -4.61
CA HIS A 37 7.88 -7.78 -3.76
C HIS A 37 8.30 -8.31 -2.39
N MET A 38 8.07 -9.61 -2.13
CA MET A 38 8.48 -10.25 -0.88
C MET A 38 10.01 -10.30 -0.77
N GLY A 39 10.55 -9.91 0.38
CA GLY A 39 11.97 -10.01 0.69
C GLY A 39 12.45 -8.98 1.70
N GLN A 40 13.57 -9.27 2.35
CA GLN A 40 14.19 -8.37 3.34
C GLN A 40 14.85 -7.14 2.69
N THR A 41 15.31 -7.29 1.44
CA THR A 41 15.94 -6.23 0.66
C THR A 41 15.06 -5.83 -0.51
N VAL A 42 15.36 -4.67 -1.13
CA VAL A 42 14.56 -4.11 -2.23
C VAL A 42 14.32 -5.09 -3.37
N LYS A 43 13.09 -5.09 -3.90
CA LYS A 43 12.66 -5.91 -5.04
C LYS A 43 12.24 -5.09 -6.25
N HIS A 44 12.01 -3.78 -6.08
CA HIS A 44 11.70 -2.90 -7.18
C HIS A 44 12.89 -2.79 -8.12
N ARG A 45 12.67 -3.04 -9.42
CA ARG A 45 13.75 -3.18 -10.42
C ARG A 45 14.75 -2.03 -10.42
N SER A 46 14.29 -0.78 -10.36
CA SER A 46 15.17 0.39 -10.36
C SER A 46 16.02 0.49 -9.10
N ARG A 47 15.50 0.05 -7.96
CA ARG A 47 16.21 0.08 -6.67
C ARG A 47 17.22 -1.06 -6.56
N VAL A 48 16.88 -2.24 -7.07
CA VAL A 48 17.84 -3.36 -7.16
C VAL A 48 19.02 -2.98 -8.05
N ALA A 49 18.77 -2.29 -9.16
CA ALA A 49 19.83 -1.82 -10.06
C ALA A 49 20.74 -0.76 -9.40
N ALA A 50 20.18 0.09 -8.51
CA ALA A 50 20.96 1.11 -7.80
C ALA A 50 21.76 0.51 -6.64
N ASP A 51 21.10 -0.26 -5.76
CA ASP A 51 21.72 -0.93 -4.61
C ASP A 51 20.81 -2.08 -4.13
N PRO A 52 21.17 -3.33 -4.43
CA PRO A 52 20.34 -4.48 -4.05
C PRO A 52 20.33 -4.78 -2.54
N SER A 53 21.24 -4.18 -1.75
CA SER A 53 21.33 -4.39 -0.30
C SER A 53 20.42 -3.47 0.52
N GLN A 54 19.75 -2.49 -0.11
CA GLN A 54 18.83 -1.59 0.59
C GLN A 54 17.71 -2.38 1.29
N PRO A 55 17.28 -1.96 2.50
CA PRO A 55 16.14 -2.59 3.16
C PRO A 55 14.86 -2.41 2.34
N ASN A 56 14.03 -3.44 2.31
CA ASN A 56 12.74 -3.39 1.63
C ASN A 56 11.69 -2.72 2.53
N LEU A 57 11.47 -1.42 2.32
CA LEU A 57 10.44 -0.64 3.01
C LEU A 57 9.07 -0.74 2.31
N ARG A 58 8.98 -1.53 1.23
CA ARG A 58 7.82 -1.68 0.34
C ARG A 58 7.37 -3.14 0.29
N GLN A 59 7.31 -3.79 1.46
CA GLN A 59 6.91 -5.19 1.56
C GLN A 59 5.43 -5.40 1.28
N VAL A 60 4.60 -4.45 1.72
CA VAL A 60 3.14 -4.46 1.54
C VAL A 60 2.69 -3.11 1.02
N HIS A 61 1.83 -3.12 0.01
CA HIS A 61 1.20 -1.91 -0.53
C HIS A 61 -0.27 -1.90 -0.16
N LEU A 62 -0.73 -0.82 0.45
CA LEU A 62 -2.12 -0.62 0.86
C LEU A 62 -2.70 0.59 0.15
N ILE A 63 -3.93 0.45 -0.35
CA ILE A 63 -4.72 1.57 -0.91
C ILE A 63 -6.07 1.61 -0.20
N HIS A 64 -6.53 2.81 0.14
CA HIS A 64 -7.87 3.02 0.68
C HIS A 64 -8.91 3.00 -0.45
N ALA A 65 -9.99 2.26 -0.27
CA ALA A 65 -11.03 2.09 -1.28
C ALA A 65 -11.72 3.39 -1.65
N GLU A 66 -11.68 4.39 -0.77
CA GLU A 66 -12.20 5.74 -1.01
C GLU A 66 -11.48 6.41 -2.20
N LEU A 67 -10.21 6.09 -2.43
CA LEU A 67 -9.51 6.53 -3.64
C LEU A 67 -10.11 5.88 -4.90
N HIS A 68 -10.43 4.59 -4.84
CA HIS A 68 -11.10 3.93 -5.97
C HIS A 68 -12.44 4.59 -6.28
N ASP A 69 -13.20 4.95 -5.26
CA ASP A 69 -14.47 5.67 -5.42
C ASP A 69 -14.25 7.04 -6.09
N GLU A 70 -13.26 7.80 -5.64
CA GLU A 70 -12.88 9.09 -6.23
C GLU A 70 -12.48 8.94 -7.71
N LEU A 71 -11.67 7.94 -8.02
CA LEU A 71 -11.20 7.70 -9.39
C LEU A 71 -12.35 7.27 -10.32
N ARG A 72 -13.28 6.46 -9.85
CA ARG A 72 -14.46 6.08 -10.64
C ARG A 72 -15.35 7.27 -10.93
N LEU A 73 -15.53 8.18 -9.98
CA LEU A 73 -16.25 9.44 -10.21
C LEU A 73 -15.56 10.35 -11.23
N ALA A 74 -14.23 10.26 -11.33
CA ALA A 74 -13.44 10.98 -12.33
C ALA A 74 -13.40 10.28 -13.70
N GLY A 75 -14.08 9.14 -13.86
CA GLY A 75 -14.21 8.43 -15.13
C GLY A 75 -13.23 7.27 -15.33
N PHE A 76 -12.43 6.92 -14.32
CA PHE A 76 -11.52 5.77 -14.39
C PHE A 76 -12.21 4.49 -13.95
N SER A 77 -11.83 3.37 -14.57
CA SER A 77 -12.29 2.03 -14.18
C SER A 77 -11.21 1.36 -13.35
N VAL A 78 -11.25 1.54 -12.03
CA VAL A 78 -10.25 1.02 -11.09
C VAL A 78 -10.95 0.22 -9.99
N MET A 79 -10.45 -1.00 -9.79
CA MET A 79 -10.92 -1.93 -8.76
C MET A 79 -9.76 -2.37 -7.88
N ALA A 80 -10.07 -3.06 -6.78
CA ALA A 80 -9.07 -3.58 -5.86
C ALA A 80 -8.03 -4.46 -6.58
N GLY A 81 -6.75 -4.20 -6.32
CA GLY A 81 -5.61 -4.88 -6.94
C GLY A 81 -5.14 -4.29 -8.26
N ASP A 82 -5.96 -3.49 -8.92
CA ASP A 82 -5.65 -2.95 -10.26
C ASP A 82 -4.42 -2.04 -10.26
N MET A 83 -4.18 -1.30 -9.20
CA MET A 83 -3.01 -0.43 -9.08
C MET A 83 -1.81 -1.08 -8.37
N GLY A 84 -1.88 -2.39 -8.17
CA GLY A 84 -0.78 -3.17 -7.62
C GLY A 84 -0.76 -3.30 -6.10
N GLU A 85 -1.82 -2.84 -5.42
CA GLU A 85 -1.93 -2.97 -3.97
C GLU A 85 -2.20 -4.41 -3.54
N ASN A 86 -1.67 -4.76 -2.36
CA ASN A 86 -1.90 -6.05 -1.71
C ASN A 86 -3.14 -6.03 -0.82
N ILE A 87 -3.40 -4.92 -0.16
CA ILE A 87 -4.52 -4.75 0.77
C ILE A 87 -5.30 -3.49 0.38
N THR A 88 -6.58 -3.66 0.11
CA THR A 88 -7.51 -2.56 -0.07
C THR A 88 -8.27 -2.37 1.24
N THR A 89 -8.21 -1.16 1.79
CA THR A 89 -8.84 -0.82 3.08
C THR A 89 -10.07 0.06 2.90
N ARG A 90 -10.89 0.14 3.93
CA ARG A 90 -11.99 1.11 4.02
C ARG A 90 -12.10 1.64 5.45
N GLY A 91 -12.45 2.91 5.57
CA GLY A 91 -12.69 3.56 6.86
C GLY A 91 -11.42 4.08 7.55
N ILE A 92 -10.29 4.09 6.87
CA ILE A 92 -9.02 4.60 7.40
C ILE A 92 -8.48 5.68 6.46
N ASP A 93 -8.13 6.83 7.02
CA ASP A 93 -7.34 7.85 6.30
C ASP A 93 -5.87 7.42 6.28
N LEU A 94 -5.54 6.49 5.35
CA LEU A 94 -4.17 5.96 5.23
C LEU A 94 -3.14 7.06 4.98
N LEU A 95 -3.47 8.06 4.16
CA LEU A 95 -2.52 9.10 3.75
C LEU A 95 -2.21 10.07 4.89
N GLY A 96 -3.13 10.20 5.85
CA GLY A 96 -2.96 11.07 7.02
C GLY A 96 -2.24 10.41 8.19
N LEU A 97 -1.93 9.12 8.13
CA LEU A 97 -1.22 8.42 9.20
C LEU A 97 0.24 8.88 9.29
N PRO A 98 0.79 9.04 10.48
CA PRO A 98 2.22 9.30 10.62
C PRO A 98 3.07 8.06 10.28
N THR A 99 4.30 8.29 9.84
CA THR A 99 5.30 7.23 9.64
C THR A 99 5.51 6.45 10.93
N GLY A 100 5.53 5.12 10.84
CA GLY A 100 5.69 4.24 12.00
C GLY A 100 4.37 3.81 12.65
N THR A 101 3.23 4.23 12.09
CA THR A 101 1.93 3.74 12.54
C THR A 101 1.83 2.23 12.33
N ARG A 102 1.32 1.52 13.32
CA ARG A 102 1.09 0.08 13.25
C ARG A 102 -0.37 -0.23 12.98
N LEU A 103 -0.58 -1.11 12.03
CA LEU A 103 -1.90 -1.62 11.66
C LEU A 103 -1.98 -3.09 12.12
N TYR A 104 -2.88 -3.36 13.06
CA TYR A 104 -3.17 -4.70 13.54
C TYR A 104 -4.33 -5.25 12.70
N ILE A 105 -4.05 -6.22 11.88
CA ILE A 105 -4.97 -6.69 10.84
C ILE A 105 -5.38 -8.13 11.12
N GLY A 106 -6.68 -8.37 11.28
CA GLY A 106 -7.21 -9.70 11.54
C GLY A 106 -6.73 -10.27 12.88
N ALA A 107 -6.41 -11.57 12.90
CA ALA A 107 -6.09 -12.27 14.14
C ALA A 107 -4.68 -11.95 14.67
N SER A 108 -3.68 -11.82 13.79
CA SER A 108 -2.27 -11.76 14.23
C SER A 108 -1.34 -10.89 13.39
N ALA A 109 -1.72 -10.50 12.17
CA ALA A 109 -0.84 -9.74 11.30
C ALA A 109 -0.65 -8.30 11.80
N VAL A 110 0.58 -7.80 11.74
CA VAL A 110 0.92 -6.42 12.07
C VAL A 110 1.78 -5.83 10.95
N VAL A 111 1.34 -4.68 10.44
CA VAL A 111 2.05 -3.92 9.41
C VAL A 111 2.42 -2.55 9.97
N GLU A 112 3.67 -2.16 9.82
CA GLU A 112 4.13 -0.80 10.16
C GLU A 112 4.23 0.03 8.87
N VAL A 113 3.55 1.17 8.85
CA VAL A 113 3.55 2.08 7.70
C VAL A 113 4.90 2.77 7.58
N THR A 114 5.53 2.65 6.42
CA THR A 114 6.87 3.18 6.14
C THR A 114 6.86 4.46 5.32
N GLY A 115 5.90 4.64 4.41
CA GLY A 115 5.82 5.83 3.58
C GLY A 115 4.77 5.74 2.50
N LEU A 116 4.81 6.72 1.58
CA LEU A 116 3.89 6.82 0.46
C LEU A 116 4.44 6.06 -0.75
N ARG A 117 3.55 5.43 -1.51
CA ARG A 117 3.89 4.97 -2.84
C ARG A 117 4.18 6.15 -3.74
N ASN A 118 5.30 6.09 -4.47
CA ASN A 118 5.59 7.06 -5.53
C ASN A 118 4.88 6.61 -6.82
N PRO A 119 3.89 7.36 -7.34
CA PRO A 119 3.21 7.01 -8.58
C PRO A 119 4.18 6.96 -9.76
N CYS A 120 4.05 5.93 -10.61
CA CYS A 120 4.91 5.71 -11.76
C CYS A 120 4.12 5.72 -13.08
N ASP A 121 4.84 5.70 -14.19
CA ASP A 121 4.24 5.76 -15.53
C ASP A 121 3.39 4.54 -15.88
N GLN A 122 3.54 3.43 -15.16
CA GLN A 122 2.68 2.25 -15.34
C GLN A 122 1.20 2.56 -15.09
N LEU A 123 0.89 3.57 -14.26
CA LEU A 123 -0.48 4.04 -14.06
C LEU A 123 -1.10 4.54 -15.37
N ASP A 124 -0.34 5.33 -16.15
CA ASP A 124 -0.81 5.84 -17.44
C ASP A 124 -0.85 4.76 -18.52
N GLN A 125 0.00 3.76 -18.42
CA GLN A 125 -0.06 2.58 -19.29
C GLN A 125 -1.32 1.75 -19.01
N PHE A 126 -1.77 1.70 -17.76
CA PHE A 126 -3.01 1.03 -17.37
C PHE A 126 -4.24 1.82 -17.82
N GLN A 127 -4.30 3.10 -17.50
CA GLN A 127 -5.32 4.03 -18.03
C GLN A 127 -4.70 5.42 -18.20
N SER A 128 -4.87 6.01 -19.37
CA SER A 128 -4.35 7.34 -19.68
C SER A 128 -4.89 8.40 -18.71
N GLY A 129 -4.00 9.17 -18.11
CA GLY A 129 -4.34 10.22 -17.14
C GLY A 129 -4.43 9.74 -15.69
N LEU A 130 -4.31 8.43 -15.43
CA LEU A 130 -4.44 7.89 -14.08
C LEU A 130 -3.33 8.38 -13.14
N LYS A 131 -2.10 8.50 -13.64
CA LYS A 131 -0.98 9.03 -12.84
C LYS A 131 -1.27 10.44 -12.32
N ALA A 132 -1.76 11.32 -13.17
CA ALA A 132 -2.15 12.66 -12.78
C ALA A 132 -3.32 12.66 -11.78
N ALA A 133 -4.27 11.74 -11.94
CA ALA A 133 -5.44 11.64 -11.07
C ALA A 133 -5.10 11.20 -9.63
N VAL A 134 -4.00 10.46 -9.43
CA VAL A 134 -3.51 10.08 -8.08
C VAL A 134 -2.49 11.06 -7.52
N LEU A 135 -2.26 12.17 -8.19
CA LEU A 135 -1.47 13.30 -7.72
C LEU A 135 -2.40 14.49 -7.51
N GLY A 136 -2.18 15.20 -6.43
CA GLY A 136 -2.96 16.41 -6.13
C GLY A 136 -2.06 17.49 -5.53
N ARG A 137 -2.69 18.61 -5.14
CA ARG A 137 -2.01 19.66 -4.41
C ARG A 137 -2.86 20.09 -3.23
N ASP A 138 -2.21 20.38 -2.11
CA ASP A 138 -2.88 20.93 -0.94
C ASP A 138 -3.10 22.44 -1.10
N ALA A 139 -3.71 23.09 -0.09
CA ALA A 139 -3.98 24.52 -0.10
C ALA A 139 -2.70 25.38 -0.18
N GLN A 140 -1.55 24.83 0.23
CA GLN A 140 -0.24 25.48 0.17
C GLN A 140 0.53 25.16 -1.13
N GLY A 141 -0.06 24.38 -2.04
CA GLY A 141 0.54 24.00 -3.31
C GLY A 141 1.51 22.81 -3.22
N ASN A 142 1.63 22.13 -2.07
CA ASN A 142 2.47 20.95 -1.91
C ASN A 142 1.86 19.77 -2.64
N LEU A 143 2.72 18.95 -3.25
CA LEU A 143 2.30 17.74 -3.96
C LEU A 143 1.76 16.69 -2.98
N ILE A 144 0.56 16.20 -3.27
CA ILE A 144 -0.08 15.09 -2.56
C ILE A 144 0.00 13.84 -3.42
N ARG A 145 0.57 12.75 -2.90
CA ARG A 145 0.61 11.43 -3.53
C ARG A 145 -0.48 10.56 -2.94
N LYS A 146 -1.46 10.18 -3.76
CA LYS A 146 -2.66 9.47 -3.30
C LYS A 146 -2.67 7.97 -3.60
N ALA A 147 -1.64 7.44 -4.25
CA ALA A 147 -1.60 6.04 -4.68
C ALA A 147 -1.30 5.03 -3.56
N GLY A 148 -1.62 5.39 -2.34
CA GLY A 148 -1.53 4.51 -1.18
C GLY A 148 -0.23 4.61 -0.42
N VAL A 149 -0.10 3.72 0.56
CA VAL A 149 1.03 3.65 1.48
C VAL A 149 1.75 2.32 1.37
N MET A 150 3.01 2.34 1.73
CA MET A 150 3.86 1.15 1.86
C MET A 150 4.08 0.80 3.32
N GLY A 151 4.32 -0.47 3.60
CA GLY A 151 4.59 -0.95 4.94
C GLY A 151 5.51 -2.15 4.96
N ILE A 152 5.99 -2.46 6.16
CA ILE A 152 6.74 -3.67 6.47
C ILE A 152 5.92 -4.54 7.42
N VAL A 153 6.09 -5.85 7.34
CA VAL A 153 5.39 -6.81 8.21
C VAL A 153 6.20 -7.00 9.47
N LEU A 154 5.62 -6.67 10.62
CA LEU A 154 6.22 -6.87 11.95
C LEU A 154 5.82 -8.21 12.55
N ALA A 155 4.59 -8.67 12.31
CA ALA A 155 4.09 -9.96 12.78
C ALA A 155 3.34 -10.67 11.65
N SER A 156 3.61 -11.96 11.51
CA SER A 156 2.98 -12.81 10.49
C SER A 156 1.52 -13.09 10.79
N GLY A 157 0.73 -13.29 9.75
CA GLY A 157 -0.67 -13.67 9.87
C GLY A 157 -1.38 -13.72 8.53
N GLU A 158 -2.52 -14.39 8.51
CA GLU A 158 -3.43 -14.35 7.37
C GLU A 158 -4.29 -13.10 7.40
N VAL A 159 -4.55 -12.55 6.21
CA VAL A 159 -5.40 -11.39 6.01
C VAL A 159 -6.41 -11.71 4.92
N GLN A 160 -7.67 -11.39 5.18
CA GLN A 160 -8.77 -11.62 4.24
C GLN A 160 -9.77 -10.47 4.27
N ALA A 161 -10.61 -10.39 3.26
CA ALA A 161 -11.71 -9.42 3.23
C ALA A 161 -12.61 -9.58 4.47
N GLY A 162 -12.98 -8.46 5.08
CA GLY A 162 -13.78 -8.43 6.31
C GLY A 162 -12.96 -8.36 7.59
N ASP A 163 -11.65 -8.56 7.53
CA ASP A 163 -10.80 -8.42 8.72
C ASP A 163 -10.82 -6.98 9.23
N VAL A 164 -10.87 -6.83 10.54
CA VAL A 164 -10.77 -5.53 11.23
C VAL A 164 -9.31 -5.07 11.22
N ILE A 165 -9.12 -3.77 11.07
CA ILE A 165 -7.83 -3.12 11.18
C ILE A 165 -7.90 -2.14 12.34
N ASP A 166 -7.11 -2.40 13.39
CA ASP A 166 -6.92 -1.47 14.50
C ASP A 166 -5.61 -0.68 14.31
N ILE A 167 -5.63 0.59 14.71
CA ILE A 167 -4.53 1.53 14.47
C ILE A 167 -3.86 1.89 15.78
N GLU A 168 -2.54 1.74 15.81
CA GLU A 168 -1.69 2.22 16.90
C GLU A 168 -0.72 3.28 16.34
N LEU A 169 -0.87 4.51 16.82
CA LEU A 169 0.02 5.61 16.41
C LEU A 169 1.40 5.47 17.08
N PRO A 170 2.47 5.93 16.41
CA PRO A 170 3.80 5.94 17.01
C PRO A 170 3.88 6.96 18.17
N GLN A 171 4.97 6.91 18.91
CA GLN A 171 5.24 7.93 19.92
C GLN A 171 5.51 9.30 19.25
N PRO A 172 4.98 10.41 19.81
CA PRO A 172 5.30 11.74 19.31
C PRO A 172 6.81 12.07 19.43
N PRO A 173 7.34 12.97 18.59
CA PRO A 173 6.64 13.76 17.59
C PRO A 173 6.29 12.96 16.33
N TYR A 174 5.13 13.24 15.74
CA TYR A 174 4.69 12.57 14.52
C TYR A 174 5.42 13.11 13.30
N ARG A 175 5.78 12.19 12.39
CA ARG A 175 6.38 12.50 11.09
C ARG A 175 5.41 12.15 9.99
N SER A 176 5.14 13.11 9.12
CA SER A 176 4.32 12.88 7.93
C SER A 176 4.94 11.83 7.02
N LEU A 177 4.10 11.13 6.27
CA LEU A 177 4.54 10.16 5.29
C LEU A 177 5.27 10.85 4.13
N GLU A 178 6.41 10.31 3.78
CA GLU A 178 7.16 10.68 2.58
C GLU A 178 7.22 9.47 1.64
N ARG A 179 7.54 9.70 0.38
CA ARG A 179 7.71 8.60 -0.58
C ARG A 179 8.86 7.66 -0.16
N VAL A 180 8.67 6.39 -0.33
CA VAL A 180 9.67 5.34 -0.09
C VAL A 180 9.92 4.50 -1.32
#